data_2812d204e10fb01335ab13bddd9aef5e
#
_entry.id   2812d204e10fb01335ab13bddd9aef5e
#
_cell.length_a   1.000
_cell.length_b   1.000
_cell.length_c   1.000
_cell.angle_alpha   90.00
_cell.angle_beta   90.00
_cell.angle_gamma   90.00
#
_symmetry.space_group_name_H-M   'P 1'
#
loop_
_entity.id
_entity.type
_entity.pdbx_description
1 polymer ?
#
loop_
_entity_poly.entity_id
_entity_poly.type
_entity_poly.pdbx_seq_one_letter_code
_entity_poly.pdbx_strand_id
1 'polypeptide(L)'
;MPNLNPLISVSITIIASLYIFWKLCSRTRKNNSSVFDTYFIGSIFSILFGRIAYIISNYSDFNKYIWYWLPYEKYGNEIFLFRLLPWRFFRIWDLGLEVLFLCVGLLIGCTYWVIFGKKWKWSHLYIAIYASGYILLLLSIIGIGKFTNNTFWFSQGIIMLILFLVWSLLRSIFIKVIIGIKEMKILLITDTIFIVLSSLLVIRMYMLSELSLVEKVGIMSFIAWTSIGLFYHITDTNKATVVIEKVSSVRQVSVNDIRQQIRSRK
;
A
#
# COMPACT_ATOMS: atom_id res chain seq x y z
N MET A 1 -10.50 -7.77 -29.37
CA MET A 1 -10.68 -6.79 -28.28
C MET A 1 -9.54 -5.81 -28.37
N PRO A 2 -9.75 -4.47 -28.27
CA PRO A 2 -8.66 -3.52 -28.37
C PRO A 2 -7.66 -3.82 -27.26
N ASN A 3 -6.39 -3.96 -27.64
CA ASN A 3 -5.28 -4.08 -26.69
C ASN A 3 -5.27 -2.79 -25.88
N LEU A 4 -5.79 -2.85 -24.65
CA LEU A 4 -5.65 -1.72 -23.73
C LEU A 4 -4.17 -1.42 -23.63
N ASN A 5 -3.78 -0.19 -24.03
CA ASN A 5 -2.40 0.24 -23.94
C ASN A 5 -1.93 0.01 -22.48
N PRO A 6 -0.80 -0.69 -22.27
CA PRO A 6 -0.32 -0.99 -20.92
C PRO A 6 -0.19 0.25 -20.02
N LEU A 7 0.10 1.41 -20.59
CA LEU A 7 0.11 2.69 -19.87
C LEU A 7 -1.26 3.05 -19.27
N ILE A 8 -2.35 2.75 -19.98
CA ILE A 8 -3.72 2.99 -19.47
C ILE A 8 -3.97 2.10 -18.25
N SER A 9 -3.57 0.83 -18.31
CA SER A 9 -3.72 -0.11 -17.19
C SER A 9 -2.97 0.36 -15.94
N VAL A 10 -1.71 0.80 -16.10
CA VAL A 10 -0.91 1.35 -14.99
C VAL A 10 -1.55 2.61 -14.42
N SER A 11 -2.02 3.52 -15.28
CA SER A 11 -2.68 4.75 -14.84
C SER A 11 -3.95 4.47 -14.03
N ILE A 12 -4.79 3.55 -14.50
CA ILE A 12 -6.01 3.12 -13.78
C ILE A 12 -5.63 2.53 -12.41
N THR A 13 -4.60 1.72 -12.35
CA THR A 13 -4.13 1.10 -11.11
C THR A 13 -3.67 2.15 -10.09
N ILE A 14 -2.90 3.14 -10.52
CA ILE A 14 -2.44 4.23 -9.64
C ILE A 14 -3.63 5.07 -9.16
N ILE A 15 -4.56 5.44 -10.03
CA ILE A 15 -5.74 6.23 -9.67
C ILE A 15 -6.64 5.47 -8.69
N ALA A 16 -6.87 4.17 -8.91
CA ALA A 16 -7.66 3.34 -8.00
C ALA A 16 -6.99 3.23 -6.61
N SER A 17 -5.69 3.03 -6.57
CA SER A 17 -4.90 2.98 -5.34
C SER A 17 -4.94 4.32 -4.59
N LEU A 18 -4.79 5.45 -5.29
CA LEU A 18 -4.94 6.80 -4.73
C LEU A 18 -6.33 7.02 -4.14
N TYR A 19 -7.39 6.63 -4.85
CA TYR A 19 -8.76 6.78 -4.38
C TYR A 19 -9.00 6.01 -3.06
N ILE A 20 -8.50 4.77 -2.97
CA ILE A 20 -8.61 3.98 -1.73
C ILE A 20 -7.82 4.62 -0.59
N PHE A 21 -6.60 5.09 -0.86
CA PHE A 21 -5.79 5.80 0.12
C PHE A 21 -6.52 7.03 0.66
N TRP A 22 -6.99 7.90 -0.23
CA TRP A 22 -7.72 9.10 0.13
C TRP A 22 -8.99 8.79 0.94
N LYS A 23 -9.81 7.82 0.49
CA LYS A 23 -11.06 7.42 1.15
C LYS A 23 -10.82 6.93 2.58
N LEU A 24 -9.75 6.17 2.81
CA LEU A 24 -9.41 5.66 4.14
C LEU A 24 -8.79 6.76 5.01
N CYS A 25 -8.01 7.67 4.44
CA CYS A 25 -7.43 8.81 5.14
C CYS A 25 -8.45 9.89 5.52
N SER A 26 -9.57 10.03 4.80
CA SER A 26 -10.59 11.04 5.07
C SER A 26 -11.14 11.02 6.51
N ARG A 27 -11.05 9.86 7.17
CA ARG A 27 -11.46 9.67 8.58
C ARG A 27 -10.41 10.13 9.60
N THR A 28 -9.17 10.34 9.19
CA THR A 28 -8.08 10.69 10.11
C THR A 28 -8.03 12.18 10.44
N ARG A 29 -8.98 12.99 9.95
CA ARG A 29 -9.05 14.46 10.10
C ARG A 29 -7.78 15.16 9.62
N LYS A 30 -7.04 14.56 8.69
CA LYS A 30 -5.87 15.20 8.07
C LYS A 30 -6.29 16.06 6.90
N ASN A 31 -5.50 17.11 6.63
CA ASN A 31 -5.74 17.98 5.48
C ASN A 31 -5.59 17.16 4.18
N ASN A 32 -6.55 17.29 3.26
CA ASN A 32 -6.55 16.56 1.99
C ASN A 32 -5.27 16.81 1.17
N SER A 33 -4.77 18.05 1.09
CA SER A 33 -3.51 18.35 0.41
C SER A 33 -2.35 17.51 0.96
N SER A 34 -2.21 17.43 2.28
CA SER A 34 -1.16 16.65 2.92
C SER A 34 -1.30 15.13 2.72
N VAL A 35 -2.54 14.64 2.54
CA VAL A 35 -2.82 13.24 2.19
C VAL A 35 -2.35 12.96 0.75
N PHE A 36 -2.67 13.84 -0.19
CA PHE A 36 -2.20 13.74 -1.58
C PHE A 36 -0.68 13.82 -1.68
N ASP A 37 -0.02 14.75 -0.95
CA ASP A 37 1.45 14.83 -0.91
C ASP A 37 2.06 13.49 -0.46
N THR A 38 1.47 12.86 0.56
CA THR A 38 1.95 11.58 1.09
C THR A 38 1.88 10.47 0.04
N TYR A 39 0.75 10.39 -0.67
CA TYR A 39 0.60 9.41 -1.74
C TYR A 39 1.49 9.71 -2.94
N PHE A 40 1.66 10.98 -3.29
CA PHE A 40 2.52 11.40 -4.40
C PHE A 40 3.98 11.00 -4.16
N ILE A 41 4.51 11.27 -2.97
CA ILE A 41 5.85 10.83 -2.58
C ILE A 41 5.95 9.29 -2.58
N GLY A 42 4.93 8.62 -2.02
CA GLY A 42 4.85 7.15 -2.09
C GLY A 42 4.90 6.61 -3.52
N SER A 43 4.22 7.27 -4.46
CA SER A 43 4.20 6.88 -5.88
C SER A 43 5.57 7.07 -6.56
N ILE A 44 6.31 8.12 -6.22
CA ILE A 44 7.68 8.30 -6.70
C ILE A 44 8.57 7.15 -6.23
N PHE A 45 8.52 6.81 -4.93
CA PHE A 45 9.26 5.66 -4.40
C PHE A 45 8.82 4.35 -5.05
N SER A 46 7.52 4.17 -5.28
CA SER A 46 6.95 3.01 -5.98
C SER A 46 7.62 2.80 -7.34
N ILE A 47 7.62 3.83 -8.18
CA ILE A 47 8.20 3.77 -9.53
C ILE A 47 9.71 3.53 -9.46
N LEU A 48 10.43 4.22 -8.58
CA LEU A 48 11.87 4.06 -8.41
C LEU A 48 12.24 2.64 -7.99
N PHE A 49 11.58 2.10 -6.95
CA PHE A 49 11.85 0.74 -6.48
C PHE A 49 11.49 -0.31 -7.51
N GLY A 50 10.33 -0.18 -8.17
CA GLY A 50 9.91 -1.08 -9.24
C GLY A 50 10.90 -1.08 -10.41
N ARG A 51 11.43 0.10 -10.78
CA ARG A 51 12.41 0.21 -11.87
C ARG A 51 13.77 -0.36 -11.49
N ILE A 52 14.28 -0.02 -10.32
CA ILE A 52 15.56 -0.55 -9.82
C ILE A 52 15.51 -2.08 -9.76
N ALA A 53 14.44 -2.65 -9.20
CA ALA A 53 14.27 -4.10 -9.12
C ALA A 53 14.23 -4.75 -10.49
N TYR A 54 13.53 -4.17 -11.47
CA TYR A 54 13.51 -4.66 -12.84
C TYR A 54 14.91 -4.66 -13.48
N ILE A 55 15.68 -3.60 -13.28
CA ILE A 55 17.04 -3.50 -13.80
C ILE A 55 17.93 -4.57 -13.18
N ILE A 56 17.82 -4.81 -11.88
CA ILE A 56 18.59 -5.85 -11.18
C ILE A 56 18.19 -7.25 -11.69
N SER A 57 16.89 -7.52 -11.87
CA SER A 57 16.39 -8.79 -12.41
C SER A 57 16.89 -9.06 -13.83
N ASN A 58 17.04 -8.02 -14.64
CA ASN A 58 17.46 -8.11 -16.04
C ASN A 58 18.86 -7.52 -16.25
N TYR A 59 19.73 -7.61 -15.23
CA TYR A 59 21.05 -6.97 -15.24
C TYR A 59 21.91 -7.37 -16.45
N SER A 60 21.85 -8.62 -16.88
CA SER A 60 22.58 -9.12 -18.06
C SER A 60 22.24 -8.32 -19.33
N ASP A 61 20.96 -7.99 -19.52
CA ASP A 61 20.52 -7.23 -20.70
C ASP A 61 20.92 -5.76 -20.63
N PHE A 62 20.96 -5.18 -19.42
CA PHE A 62 21.42 -3.82 -19.19
C PHE A 62 22.93 -3.69 -19.27
N ASN A 63 23.67 -4.70 -18.83
CA ASN A 63 25.14 -4.70 -18.84
C ASN A 63 25.74 -5.10 -20.19
N LYS A 64 24.95 -5.69 -21.09
CA LYS A 64 25.38 -6.15 -22.41
C LYS A 64 25.95 -5.01 -23.27
N TYR A 65 25.45 -3.79 -23.06
CA TYR A 65 25.87 -2.61 -23.77
C TYR A 65 26.09 -1.46 -22.79
N ILE A 66 27.34 -0.99 -22.66
CA ILE A 66 27.75 0.06 -21.72
C ILE A 66 27.00 1.38 -21.92
N TRP A 67 26.57 1.71 -23.14
CA TRP A 67 25.82 2.93 -23.43
C TRP A 67 24.39 2.94 -22.88
N TYR A 68 23.85 1.84 -22.37
CA TYR A 68 22.58 1.86 -21.67
C TYR A 68 22.63 2.64 -20.36
N TRP A 69 23.84 2.79 -19.82
CA TRP A 69 24.10 3.55 -18.60
C TRP A 69 24.46 5.00 -18.86
N LEU A 70 24.79 5.34 -20.14
CA LEU A 70 25.23 6.67 -20.55
C LEU A 70 24.11 7.40 -21.29
N PRO A 71 24.04 8.76 -21.19
CA PRO A 71 22.99 9.56 -21.79
C PRO A 71 23.22 9.75 -23.32
N TYR A 72 23.63 8.71 -24.01
CA TYR A 72 23.83 8.77 -25.48
C TYR A 72 23.40 7.46 -26.12
N GLU A 73 23.04 7.53 -27.41
CA GLU A 73 22.74 6.37 -28.25
C GLU A 73 23.70 6.37 -29.43
N LYS A 74 24.22 5.19 -29.80
CA LYS A 74 25.10 4.99 -30.91
C LYS A 74 24.39 4.20 -32.00
N TYR A 75 24.29 4.79 -33.19
CA TYR A 75 23.78 4.14 -34.40
C TYR A 75 24.87 4.11 -35.46
N GLY A 76 25.46 2.94 -35.73
CA GLY A 76 26.60 2.82 -36.57
C GLY A 76 27.79 3.64 -36.05
N ASN A 77 28.24 4.61 -36.80
CA ASN A 77 29.35 5.53 -36.44
C ASN A 77 28.87 6.86 -35.84
N GLU A 78 27.54 7.08 -35.77
CA GLU A 78 26.98 8.32 -35.23
C GLU A 78 26.60 8.15 -33.76
N ILE A 79 26.90 9.17 -32.97
CA ILE A 79 26.56 9.23 -31.54
C ILE A 79 25.52 10.35 -31.33
N PHE A 80 24.38 10.00 -30.82
CA PHE A 80 23.29 10.93 -30.50
C PHE A 80 23.23 11.15 -29.02
N LEU A 81 23.57 12.34 -28.54
CA LEU A 81 23.47 12.73 -27.15
C LEU A 81 22.00 13.08 -26.79
N PHE A 82 21.46 12.46 -25.79
CA PHE A 82 20.11 12.76 -25.24
C PHE A 82 18.97 12.71 -26.26
N ARG A 83 19.15 12.05 -27.41
CA ARG A 83 18.10 11.97 -28.45
C ARG A 83 16.81 11.35 -27.97
N LEU A 84 16.93 10.36 -27.07
CA LEU A 84 15.79 9.69 -26.44
C LEU A 84 15.89 9.82 -24.91
N LEU A 85 15.61 11.01 -24.43
CA LEU A 85 15.44 11.22 -23.00
C LEU A 85 14.16 10.52 -22.50
N PRO A 86 14.24 9.94 -21.32
CA PRO A 86 15.40 9.70 -20.51
C PRO A 86 16.10 8.42 -20.94
N TRP A 87 17.35 8.24 -20.52
CA TRP A 87 18.14 7.04 -20.78
C TRP A 87 17.29 5.76 -20.58
N ARG A 88 17.65 4.68 -21.25
CA ARG A 88 16.92 3.40 -21.12
C ARG A 88 16.69 2.98 -19.67
N PHE A 89 17.58 3.36 -18.78
CA PHE A 89 17.43 3.19 -17.34
C PHE A 89 16.16 3.86 -16.80
N PHE A 90 15.83 5.08 -17.25
CA PHE A 90 14.67 5.85 -16.81
C PHE A 90 13.42 5.68 -17.66
N ARG A 91 13.47 4.83 -18.69
CA ARG A 91 12.32 4.55 -19.56
C ARG A 91 11.26 3.73 -18.84
N ILE A 92 10.52 4.38 -17.93
CA ILE A 92 9.42 3.74 -17.21
C ILE A 92 8.22 3.39 -18.11
N TRP A 93 8.12 4.06 -19.26
CA TRP A 93 7.07 3.78 -20.26
C TRP A 93 7.28 2.49 -21.06
N ASP A 94 8.48 1.91 -21.06
CA ASP A 94 8.76 0.60 -21.64
C ASP A 94 8.31 -0.55 -20.70
N LEU A 95 7.55 -0.22 -19.65
CA LEU A 95 6.92 -1.12 -18.67
C LEU A 95 7.86 -2.09 -17.94
N GLY A 96 9.14 -1.89 -18.01
CA GLY A 96 10.09 -2.65 -17.20
C GLY A 96 10.00 -2.25 -15.74
N LEU A 97 8.96 -2.75 -15.02
CA LEU A 97 8.71 -2.49 -13.60
C LEU A 97 8.36 -3.79 -12.90
N GLU A 98 9.03 -4.08 -11.79
CA GLU A 98 8.69 -5.21 -10.94
C GLU A 98 7.51 -4.86 -10.03
N VAL A 99 6.39 -5.57 -10.20
CA VAL A 99 5.10 -5.24 -9.55
C VAL A 99 5.17 -5.32 -8.03
N LEU A 100 5.85 -6.32 -7.51
CA LEU A 100 5.99 -6.44 -6.05
C LEU A 100 6.76 -5.25 -5.47
N PHE A 101 7.79 -4.79 -6.15
CA PHE A 101 8.56 -3.62 -5.73
C PHE A 101 7.84 -2.29 -5.95
N LEU A 102 6.89 -2.22 -6.88
CA LEU A 102 5.95 -1.09 -6.94
C LEU A 102 5.16 -0.99 -5.63
N CYS A 103 4.62 -2.12 -5.16
CA CYS A 103 3.89 -2.15 -3.90
C CYS A 103 4.80 -1.80 -2.71
N VAL A 104 5.95 -2.47 -2.56
CA VAL A 104 6.91 -2.23 -1.47
C VAL A 104 7.39 -0.78 -1.47
N GLY A 105 7.71 -0.22 -2.63
CA GLY A 105 8.11 1.18 -2.78
C GLY A 105 7.03 2.15 -2.32
N LEU A 106 5.75 1.92 -2.68
CA LEU A 106 4.62 2.72 -2.19
C LEU A 106 4.51 2.67 -0.67
N LEU A 107 4.58 1.46 -0.09
CA LEU A 107 4.48 1.26 1.36
C LEU A 107 5.61 1.99 2.10
N ILE A 108 6.84 1.83 1.65
CA ILE A 108 8.02 2.48 2.25
C ILE A 108 7.97 4.00 2.06
N GLY A 109 7.68 4.48 0.86
CA GLY A 109 7.65 5.90 0.54
C GLY A 109 6.58 6.66 1.30
N CYS A 110 5.36 6.13 1.37
CA CYS A 110 4.30 6.71 2.20
C CYS A 110 4.68 6.72 3.68
N THR A 111 5.25 5.61 4.20
CA THR A 111 5.69 5.51 5.59
C THR A 111 6.79 6.51 5.92
N TYR A 112 7.79 6.60 5.04
CA TYR A 112 8.87 7.58 5.17
C TYR A 112 8.31 9.01 5.28
N TRP A 113 7.42 9.39 4.36
CA TRP A 113 6.85 10.74 4.36
C TRP A 113 5.94 11.02 5.57
N VAL A 114 5.18 10.04 6.01
CA VAL A 114 4.34 10.13 7.22
C VAL A 114 5.19 10.41 8.45
N ILE A 115 6.30 9.69 8.62
CA ILE A 115 7.15 9.79 9.81
C ILE A 115 8.03 11.04 9.74
N PHE A 116 8.80 11.22 8.67
CA PHE A 116 9.85 12.24 8.58
C PHE A 116 9.32 13.56 7.99
N GLY A 117 8.45 13.50 6.98
CA GLY A 117 7.93 14.69 6.31
C GLY A 117 6.81 15.38 7.07
N LYS A 118 5.80 14.64 7.48
CA LYS A 118 4.62 15.19 8.18
C LYS A 118 4.64 15.00 9.69
N LYS A 119 5.57 14.19 10.24
CA LYS A 119 5.67 13.84 11.67
C LYS A 119 4.36 13.31 12.25
N TRP A 120 3.60 12.56 11.45
CA TRP A 120 2.35 11.93 11.87
C TRP A 120 2.61 10.55 12.48
N LYS A 121 1.69 10.10 13.36
CA LYS A 121 1.74 8.73 13.84
C LYS A 121 1.42 7.76 12.70
N TRP A 122 2.39 6.91 12.37
CA TRP A 122 2.28 5.92 11.30
C TRP A 122 1.10 4.96 11.50
N SER A 123 0.88 4.49 12.74
CA SER A 123 -0.19 3.58 13.09
C SER A 123 -1.58 4.04 12.64
N HIS A 124 -1.84 5.35 12.63
CA HIS A 124 -3.13 5.90 12.21
C HIS A 124 -3.38 5.81 10.70
N LEU A 125 -2.33 5.77 9.90
CA LEU A 125 -2.40 5.71 8.43
C LEU A 125 -2.02 4.33 7.89
N TYR A 126 -1.56 3.42 8.76
CA TYR A 126 -1.05 2.12 8.38
C TYR A 126 -2.02 1.33 7.49
N ILE A 127 -3.29 1.22 7.88
CA ILE A 127 -4.28 0.49 7.09
C ILE A 127 -4.58 1.16 5.74
N ALA A 128 -4.52 2.49 5.66
CA ALA A 128 -4.70 3.21 4.41
C ALA A 128 -3.53 2.98 3.46
N ILE A 129 -2.30 3.03 3.98
CA ILE A 129 -1.07 2.75 3.22
C ILE A 129 -1.09 1.29 2.75
N TYR A 130 -1.38 0.34 3.64
CA TYR A 130 -1.45 -1.09 3.30
C TYR A 130 -2.49 -1.37 2.22
N ALA A 131 -3.73 -0.91 2.41
CA ALA A 131 -4.82 -1.15 1.48
C ALA A 131 -4.54 -0.54 0.09
N SER A 132 -3.91 0.64 0.03
CA SER A 132 -3.54 1.25 -1.24
C SER A 132 -2.44 0.45 -1.96
N GLY A 133 -1.41 -0.01 -1.26
CA GLY A 133 -0.38 -0.88 -1.80
C GLY A 133 -0.95 -2.23 -2.27
N TYR A 134 -1.87 -2.79 -1.51
CA TYR A 134 -2.55 -4.03 -1.87
C TYR A 134 -3.40 -3.89 -3.15
N ILE A 135 -4.14 -2.79 -3.31
CA ILE A 135 -4.88 -2.49 -4.55
C ILE A 135 -3.94 -2.32 -5.73
N LEU A 136 -2.84 -1.60 -5.54
CA LEU A 136 -1.84 -1.45 -6.59
C LEU A 136 -1.29 -2.81 -7.03
N LEU A 137 -0.95 -3.68 -6.08
CA LEU A 137 -0.45 -5.02 -6.36
C LEU A 137 -1.48 -5.88 -7.09
N LEU A 138 -2.70 -6.00 -6.58
CA LEU A 138 -3.74 -6.86 -7.16
C LEU A 138 -4.16 -6.45 -8.57
N LEU A 139 -4.33 -5.14 -8.82
CA LEU A 139 -4.71 -4.66 -10.15
C LEU A 139 -3.58 -4.86 -11.16
N SER A 140 -2.32 -4.70 -10.71
CA SER A 140 -1.16 -5.01 -11.56
C SER A 140 -1.08 -6.49 -11.90
N ILE A 141 -1.36 -7.39 -10.95
CA ILE A 141 -1.40 -8.85 -11.17
C ILE A 141 -2.51 -9.22 -12.15
N ILE A 142 -3.71 -8.65 -12.02
CA ILE A 142 -4.81 -8.84 -12.97
C ILE A 142 -4.39 -8.36 -14.36
N GLY A 143 -3.76 -7.19 -14.44
CA GLY A 143 -3.25 -6.62 -15.69
C GLY A 143 -2.25 -7.56 -16.36
N ILE A 144 -1.23 -8.02 -15.64
CA ILE A 144 -0.23 -8.96 -16.16
C ILE A 144 -0.89 -10.26 -16.61
N GLY A 145 -1.73 -10.87 -15.78
CA GLY A 145 -2.44 -12.11 -16.14
C GLY A 145 -3.24 -11.99 -17.43
N LYS A 146 -3.90 -10.84 -17.65
CA LYS A 146 -4.64 -10.55 -18.86
C LYS A 146 -3.73 -10.31 -20.07
N PHE A 147 -2.64 -9.54 -19.91
CA PHE A 147 -1.71 -9.23 -21.01
C PHE A 147 -0.93 -10.47 -21.46
N THR A 148 -0.49 -11.30 -20.52
CA THR A 148 0.28 -12.52 -20.81
C THR A 148 -0.59 -13.72 -21.13
N ASN A 149 -1.93 -13.58 -21.09
CA ASN A 149 -2.90 -14.67 -21.16
C ASN A 149 -2.63 -15.78 -20.13
N ASN A 150 -2.03 -15.42 -19.01
CA ASN A 150 -1.71 -16.35 -17.94
C ASN A 150 -2.88 -16.45 -16.96
N THR A 151 -3.63 -17.56 -17.07
CA THR A 151 -4.82 -17.82 -16.25
C THR A 151 -4.52 -17.93 -14.76
N PHE A 152 -3.33 -18.39 -14.39
CA PHE A 152 -2.89 -18.46 -12.98
C PHE A 152 -2.83 -17.06 -12.35
N TRP A 153 -2.05 -16.13 -12.93
CA TRP A 153 -1.95 -14.77 -12.42
C TRP A 153 -3.29 -14.05 -12.40
N PHE A 154 -4.08 -14.22 -13.45
CA PHE A 154 -5.41 -13.63 -13.51
C PHE A 154 -6.32 -14.13 -12.39
N SER A 155 -6.39 -15.46 -12.17
CA SER A 155 -7.21 -16.05 -11.11
C SER A 155 -6.78 -15.63 -9.70
N GLN A 156 -5.47 -15.56 -9.43
CA GLN A 156 -4.94 -15.08 -8.14
C GLN A 156 -5.34 -13.61 -7.90
N GLY A 157 -5.22 -12.76 -8.92
CA GLY A 157 -5.67 -11.36 -8.84
C GLY A 157 -7.17 -11.23 -8.54
N ILE A 158 -8.02 -12.08 -9.11
CA ILE A 158 -9.46 -12.10 -8.80
C ILE A 158 -9.72 -12.54 -7.35
N ILE A 159 -9.03 -13.57 -6.85
CA ILE A 159 -9.15 -13.99 -5.44
C ILE A 159 -8.76 -12.85 -4.50
N MET A 160 -7.67 -12.16 -4.79
CA MET A 160 -7.22 -10.99 -4.02
C MET A 160 -8.26 -9.87 -4.04
N LEU A 161 -8.91 -9.64 -5.21
CA LEU A 161 -9.96 -8.64 -5.35
C LEU A 161 -11.19 -8.98 -4.51
N ILE A 162 -11.64 -10.24 -4.54
CA ILE A 162 -12.77 -10.70 -3.71
C ILE A 162 -12.47 -10.49 -2.23
N LEU A 163 -11.29 -10.86 -1.75
CA LEU A 163 -10.90 -10.63 -0.36
C LEU A 163 -10.95 -9.15 0.02
N PHE A 164 -10.45 -8.27 -0.85
CA PHE A 164 -10.50 -6.83 -0.63
C PHE A 164 -11.93 -6.29 -0.57
N LEU A 165 -12.81 -6.75 -1.47
CA LEU A 165 -14.20 -6.32 -1.49
C LEU A 165 -14.94 -6.77 -0.23
N VAL A 166 -14.74 -8.03 0.21
CA VAL A 166 -15.34 -8.57 1.45
C VAL A 166 -14.87 -7.74 2.65
N TRP A 167 -13.58 -7.50 2.80
CA TRP A 167 -13.06 -6.65 3.87
C TRP A 167 -13.65 -5.24 3.84
N SER A 168 -13.68 -4.60 2.66
CA SER A 168 -14.20 -3.24 2.50
C SER A 168 -15.68 -3.13 2.87
N LEU A 169 -16.49 -4.15 2.51
CA LEU A 169 -17.91 -4.24 2.88
C LEU A 169 -18.08 -4.43 4.40
N LEU A 170 -17.38 -5.40 4.98
CA LEU A 170 -17.44 -5.67 6.43
C LEU A 170 -17.04 -4.42 7.22
N ARG A 171 -15.93 -3.79 6.86
CA ARG A 171 -15.48 -2.54 7.46
C ARG A 171 -16.53 -1.43 7.34
N SER A 172 -17.17 -1.28 6.19
CA SER A 172 -18.22 -0.27 5.99
C SER A 172 -19.47 -0.53 6.84
N ILE A 173 -19.86 -1.79 6.99
CA ILE A 173 -21.00 -2.18 7.82
C ILE A 173 -20.69 -1.91 9.29
N PHE A 174 -19.55 -2.37 9.80
CA PHE A 174 -19.19 -2.19 11.21
C PHE A 174 -19.09 -0.73 11.62
N ILE A 175 -18.58 0.13 10.73
CA ILE A 175 -18.52 1.57 10.98
C ILE A 175 -19.89 2.21 11.09
N LYS A 176 -20.90 1.69 10.37
CA LYS A 176 -22.28 2.23 10.41
C LYS A 176 -23.10 1.70 11.59
N VAL A 177 -22.86 0.46 12.00
CA VAL A 177 -23.70 -0.26 12.95
C VAL A 177 -23.20 -0.14 14.39
N ILE A 178 -21.88 -0.05 14.59
CA ILE A 178 -21.26 -0.10 15.91
C ILE A 178 -20.68 1.28 16.24
N ILE A 179 -21.01 1.79 17.44
CA ILE A 179 -20.56 3.10 17.91
C ILE A 179 -19.65 2.94 19.15
N GLY A 180 -18.54 3.69 19.20
CA GLY A 180 -17.71 3.81 20.39
C GLY A 180 -16.53 2.83 20.49
N ILE A 181 -16.17 2.43 21.72
CA ILE A 181 -14.97 1.60 22.01
C ILE A 181 -15.06 0.23 21.34
N LYS A 182 -16.26 -0.34 21.27
CA LYS A 182 -16.49 -1.64 20.59
C LYS A 182 -16.19 -1.55 19.10
N GLU A 183 -16.49 -0.41 18.46
CA GLU A 183 -16.16 -0.14 17.07
C GLU A 183 -14.64 -0.25 16.83
N MET A 184 -13.82 0.41 17.65
CA MET A 184 -12.37 0.38 17.51
C MET A 184 -11.79 -1.03 17.62
N LYS A 185 -12.27 -1.85 18.58
CA LYS A 185 -11.80 -3.23 18.77
C LYS A 185 -12.19 -4.12 17.59
N ILE A 186 -13.42 -4.01 17.10
CA ILE A 186 -13.91 -4.80 15.95
C ILE A 186 -13.19 -4.39 14.66
N LEU A 187 -13.02 -3.10 14.43
CA LEU A 187 -12.26 -2.63 13.26
C LEU A 187 -10.81 -3.10 13.31
N LEU A 188 -10.16 -3.09 14.47
CA LEU A 188 -8.82 -3.62 14.64
C LEU A 188 -8.75 -5.10 14.27
N ILE A 189 -9.71 -5.91 14.74
CA ILE A 189 -9.76 -7.34 14.44
C ILE A 189 -9.97 -7.57 12.93
N THR A 190 -10.93 -6.87 12.31
CA THR A 190 -11.21 -7.03 10.88
C THR A 190 -10.03 -6.58 10.00
N ASP A 191 -9.36 -5.48 10.37
CA ASP A 191 -8.18 -4.99 9.67
C ASP A 191 -7.00 -5.97 9.82
N THR A 192 -6.81 -6.53 11.04
CA THR A 192 -5.78 -7.54 11.30
C THR A 192 -6.01 -8.81 10.47
N ILE A 193 -7.25 -9.34 10.48
CA ILE A 193 -7.60 -10.53 9.69
C ILE A 193 -7.34 -10.28 8.20
N PHE A 194 -7.74 -9.13 7.67
CA PHE A 194 -7.50 -8.75 6.28
C PHE A 194 -6.01 -8.73 5.95
N ILE A 195 -5.18 -8.08 6.78
CA ILE A 195 -3.74 -7.97 6.56
C ILE A 195 -3.09 -9.36 6.56
N VAL A 196 -3.43 -10.21 7.52
CA VAL A 196 -2.88 -11.57 7.62
C VAL A 196 -3.28 -12.41 6.41
N LEU A 197 -4.57 -12.47 6.07
CA LEU A 197 -5.05 -13.28 4.94
C LEU A 197 -4.48 -12.79 3.60
N SER A 198 -4.47 -11.47 3.39
CA SER A 198 -3.94 -10.90 2.16
C SER A 198 -2.42 -11.10 2.02
N SER A 199 -1.66 -11.00 3.12
CA SER A 199 -0.23 -11.29 3.12
C SER A 199 0.05 -12.77 2.83
N LEU A 200 -0.73 -13.68 3.41
CA LEU A 200 -0.62 -15.12 3.12
C LEU A 200 -0.93 -15.43 1.65
N LEU A 201 -1.92 -14.76 1.05
CA LEU A 201 -2.22 -14.92 -0.38
C LEU A 201 -1.06 -14.45 -1.26
N VAL A 202 -0.46 -13.30 -0.94
CA VAL A 202 0.72 -12.80 -1.66
C VAL A 202 1.88 -13.79 -1.57
N ILE A 203 2.21 -14.25 -0.37
CA ILE A 203 3.28 -15.23 -0.15
C ILE A 203 2.99 -16.51 -0.93
N ARG A 204 1.78 -17.07 -0.80
CA ARG A 204 1.38 -18.29 -1.52
C ARG A 204 1.54 -18.14 -3.03
N MET A 205 1.08 -17.03 -3.58
CA MET A 205 1.15 -16.76 -5.03
C MET A 205 2.60 -16.81 -5.53
N TYR A 206 3.50 -16.13 -4.81
CA TYR A 206 4.91 -16.12 -5.19
C TYR A 206 5.62 -17.43 -4.91
N MET A 207 5.25 -18.18 -3.86
CA MET A 207 5.83 -19.50 -3.58
C MET A 207 5.45 -20.57 -4.61
N LEU A 208 4.35 -20.38 -5.35
CA LEU A 208 3.93 -21.27 -6.43
C LEU A 208 4.58 -20.94 -7.78
N SER A 209 5.32 -19.83 -7.88
CA SER A 209 6.10 -19.43 -9.04
C SER A 209 7.60 -19.70 -8.82
N GLU A 210 8.36 -19.91 -9.90
CA GLU A 210 9.82 -19.93 -9.81
C GLU A 210 10.34 -18.54 -9.48
N LEU A 211 10.77 -18.34 -8.23
CA LEU A 211 11.17 -17.05 -7.71
C LEU A 211 12.60 -16.69 -8.10
N SER A 212 12.78 -15.56 -8.73
CA SER A 212 14.05 -14.87 -8.83
C SER A 212 14.56 -14.41 -7.46
N LEU A 213 15.86 -14.18 -7.32
CA LEU A 213 16.44 -13.65 -6.08
C LEU A 213 15.80 -12.28 -5.70
N VAL A 214 15.53 -11.45 -6.70
CA VAL A 214 14.92 -10.12 -6.52
C VAL A 214 13.51 -10.25 -5.94
N GLU A 215 12.69 -11.15 -6.47
CA GLU A 215 11.34 -11.38 -5.94
C GLU A 215 11.36 -11.91 -4.50
N LYS A 216 12.32 -12.78 -4.15
CA LYS A 216 12.52 -13.24 -2.76
C LYS A 216 12.79 -12.06 -1.83
N VAL A 217 13.68 -11.15 -2.22
CA VAL A 217 13.97 -9.92 -1.44
C VAL A 217 12.72 -9.03 -1.33
N GLY A 218 11.94 -8.91 -2.41
CA GLY A 218 10.68 -8.17 -2.41
C GLY A 218 9.67 -8.72 -1.41
N ILE A 219 9.48 -10.06 -1.38
CA ILE A 219 8.59 -10.75 -0.43
C ILE A 219 9.06 -10.52 1.01
N MET A 220 10.35 -10.68 1.29
CA MET A 220 10.91 -10.46 2.62
C MET A 220 10.69 -9.03 3.08
N SER A 221 10.90 -8.05 2.20
CA SER A 221 10.66 -6.64 2.48
C SER A 221 9.18 -6.35 2.74
N PHE A 222 8.28 -6.95 1.97
CA PHE A 222 6.83 -6.84 2.17
C PHE A 222 6.40 -7.44 3.52
N ILE A 223 6.88 -8.64 3.85
CA ILE A 223 6.59 -9.31 5.14
C ILE A 223 7.12 -8.49 6.31
N ALA A 224 8.36 -8.02 6.23
CA ALA A 224 8.97 -7.20 7.28
C ALA A 224 8.15 -5.91 7.52
N TRP A 225 7.81 -5.18 6.45
CA TRP A 225 7.02 -3.96 6.57
C TRP A 225 5.63 -4.22 7.17
N THR A 226 4.93 -5.28 6.69
CA THR A 226 3.58 -5.62 7.18
C THR A 226 3.60 -6.05 8.63
N SER A 227 4.58 -6.86 9.05
CA SER A 227 4.71 -7.35 10.42
C SER A 227 5.01 -6.21 11.41
N ILE A 228 5.98 -5.35 11.08
CA ILE A 228 6.32 -4.18 11.90
C ILE A 228 5.12 -3.25 12.01
N GLY A 229 4.49 -2.94 10.89
CA GLY A 229 3.34 -2.04 10.87
C GLY A 229 2.13 -2.58 11.64
N LEU A 230 1.85 -3.86 11.52
CA LEU A 230 0.78 -4.51 12.25
C LEU A 230 1.04 -4.46 13.77
N PHE A 231 2.27 -4.73 14.21
CA PHE A 231 2.66 -4.62 15.61
C PHE A 231 2.39 -3.21 16.18
N TYR A 232 2.84 -2.17 15.47
CA TYR A 232 2.60 -0.78 15.90
C TYR A 232 1.11 -0.42 15.87
N HIS A 233 0.38 -0.86 14.84
CA HIS A 233 -1.06 -0.60 14.71
C HIS A 233 -1.86 -1.19 15.86
N ILE A 234 -1.60 -2.46 16.22
CA ILE A 234 -2.24 -3.14 17.35
C ILE A 234 -1.89 -2.45 18.68
N THR A 235 -0.61 -2.17 18.90
CA THR A 235 -0.12 -1.58 20.14
C THR A 235 -0.72 -0.20 20.40
N ASP A 236 -0.72 0.67 19.40
CA ASP A 236 -1.26 2.03 19.53
C ASP A 236 -2.79 2.04 19.69
N THR A 237 -3.50 1.15 18.97
CA THR A 237 -4.95 1.05 19.09
C THR A 237 -5.33 0.54 20.48
N ASN A 238 -4.62 -0.44 21.02
CA ASN A 238 -4.85 -0.93 22.38
C ASN A 238 -4.59 0.16 23.44
N LYS A 239 -3.51 0.93 23.31
CA LYS A 239 -3.25 2.08 24.20
C LYS A 239 -4.38 3.11 24.14
N ALA A 240 -4.87 3.44 22.94
CA ALA A 240 -5.99 4.38 22.78
C ALA A 240 -7.27 3.88 23.43
N THR A 241 -7.61 2.58 23.30
CA THR A 241 -8.78 2.00 23.94
C THR A 241 -8.70 2.05 25.46
N VAL A 242 -7.56 1.72 26.07
CA VAL A 242 -7.35 1.79 27.52
C VAL A 242 -7.52 3.22 28.05
N VAL A 243 -6.98 4.21 27.33
CA VAL A 243 -7.15 5.63 27.72
C VAL A 243 -8.61 6.04 27.67
N ILE A 244 -9.36 5.67 26.64
CA ILE A 244 -10.79 5.99 26.52
C ILE A 244 -11.60 5.30 27.62
N GLU A 245 -11.32 4.04 27.93
CA GLU A 245 -11.97 3.30 29.02
C GLU A 245 -11.74 3.99 30.38
N LYS A 246 -10.50 4.42 30.64
CA LYS A 246 -10.16 5.15 31.87
C LYS A 246 -10.86 6.51 31.97
N VAL A 247 -10.91 7.27 30.88
CA VAL A 247 -11.62 8.57 30.86
C VAL A 247 -13.12 8.40 31.04
N SER A 248 -13.72 7.38 30.43
CA SER A 248 -15.16 7.11 30.56
C SER A 248 -15.53 6.67 31.99
N SER A 249 -14.70 5.88 32.66
CA SER A 249 -14.91 5.48 34.05
C SER A 249 -14.82 6.67 35.00
N VAL A 250 -13.83 7.54 34.85
CA VAL A 250 -13.72 8.76 35.66
C VAL A 250 -14.92 9.70 35.46
N ARG A 251 -15.43 9.84 34.25
CA ARG A 251 -16.60 10.67 33.95
C ARG A 251 -17.88 10.08 34.58
N GLN A 252 -18.04 8.77 34.60
CA GLN A 252 -19.18 8.11 35.28
C GLN A 252 -19.16 8.31 36.79
N VAL A 253 -17.98 8.20 37.42
CA VAL A 253 -17.81 8.47 38.85
C VAL A 253 -18.22 9.88 39.17
N SER A 254 -17.70 10.88 38.45
CA SER A 254 -18.02 12.30 38.62
C SER A 254 -19.53 12.60 38.47
N VAL A 255 -20.19 11.98 37.50
CA VAL A 255 -21.66 12.16 37.30
C VAL A 255 -22.46 11.52 38.46
N ASN A 256 -22.02 10.39 39.00
CA ASN A 256 -22.66 9.75 40.14
C ASN A 256 -22.49 10.57 41.43
N ASP A 257 -21.31 11.14 41.65
CA ASP A 257 -21.05 12.03 42.79
C ASP A 257 -21.93 13.27 42.74
N ILE A 258 -22.08 13.90 41.58
CA ILE A 258 -23.00 15.05 41.41
C ILE A 258 -24.46 14.65 41.67
N ARG A 259 -24.90 13.48 41.21
CA ARG A 259 -26.25 12.98 41.47
C ARG A 259 -26.48 12.72 42.94
N GLN A 260 -25.52 12.17 43.68
CA GLN A 260 -25.60 11.96 45.13
C GLN A 260 -25.67 13.31 45.88
N GLN A 261 -24.85 14.29 45.50
CA GLN A 261 -24.91 15.62 46.11
C GLN A 261 -26.24 16.33 45.88
N ILE A 262 -26.88 16.15 44.71
CA ILE A 262 -28.21 16.72 44.46
C ILE A 262 -29.28 16.00 45.31
N ARG A 263 -29.16 14.70 45.54
CA ARG A 263 -30.10 13.93 46.40
C ARG A 263 -29.96 14.27 47.88
N SER A 264 -28.73 14.56 48.34
CA SER A 264 -28.49 14.91 49.75
C SER A 264 -28.93 16.33 50.13
N ARG A 265 -29.23 17.16 49.14
CA ARG A 265 -29.75 18.55 49.34
C ARG A 265 -31.26 18.68 49.26
N LYS A 266 -31.98 17.60 48.98
CA LYS A 266 -33.42 17.48 49.06
C LYS A 266 -33.83 16.76 50.37
#